data_a162d09ebe4d3fb05747fee4a5b2bd57
#
_entry.id   a162d09ebe4d3fb05747fee4a5b2bd57
#
_cell.length_a   1.000
_cell.length_b   1.000
_cell.length_c   1.000
_cell.angle_alpha   90.00
_cell.angle_beta   90.00
_cell.angle_gamma   90.00
#
_symmetry.space_group_name_H-M   'P 1'
#
loop_
_entity.id
_entity.type
_entity.pdbx_description
1 polymer ?
#
loop_
_entity_poly.entity_id
_entity_poly.type
_entity_poly.pdbx_seq_one_letter_code
_entity_poly.pdbx_strand_id
1 'polypeptide(L)'
;GPSLAQVERAGAAAIAATPAPSVTTDGDDVAAILFTSGSTGVPKGVVYRHRHFLAQIELLREAFAIAPGGVDMPTFPPFALFDPALGLASIIPDMDPTRPARADPARLVEAISRFGVDRLFGSPALMRVLADHGAPLPSLRAVTSAGAPVPPDVVARMRSLLPADAGFWTPYGATECLPVAVIEGRALETTRTATESGAGTCVGRPLSANCVRIIAISDDGIDDWHSAVELAEGEIGEITVAGPTVTDAYFGRPEATRLAKIREPMPDGHVRIVHRMGDVGYFDRDGRLWFCGRKGQRVQTEAGTLYTECVEPVFNRHPDVARTALVGVGPAGRQLPVLCVELTQRRSRHQRNRIREELLALGSQVPVTAGLRTLLFHPGFPLDIRHNAKIGRETLARWATRTLGHA
;
A
#
# COMPACT_ATOMS: atom_id res chain seq x y z
N GLY A 1 30.77 -13.08 -13.36
CA GLY A 1 31.15 -11.74 -12.94
C GLY A 1 32.06 -11.79 -11.74
N PRO A 2 32.71 -10.68 -11.34
CA PRO A 2 33.59 -10.66 -10.16
C PRO A 2 32.79 -10.88 -8.88
N SER A 3 33.39 -11.54 -7.88
CA SER A 3 32.82 -11.64 -6.54
C SER A 3 32.91 -10.31 -5.78
N LEU A 4 32.08 -10.10 -4.76
CA LEU A 4 32.12 -8.90 -3.92
C LEU A 4 33.55 -8.66 -3.39
N ALA A 5 34.21 -9.68 -2.84
CA ALA A 5 35.59 -9.59 -2.36
C ALA A 5 36.64 -9.21 -3.43
N GLN A 6 36.39 -9.54 -4.70
CA GLN A 6 37.22 -9.08 -5.80
C GLN A 6 36.98 -7.60 -6.10
N VAL A 7 35.72 -7.15 -6.08
CA VAL A 7 35.38 -5.73 -6.25
C VAL A 7 35.95 -4.88 -5.14
N GLU A 8 35.81 -5.32 -3.88
CA GLU A 8 36.39 -4.63 -2.71
C GLU A 8 37.91 -4.48 -2.80
N ARG A 9 38.62 -5.56 -3.14
CA ARG A 9 40.08 -5.52 -3.30
C ARG A 9 40.51 -4.60 -4.47
N ALA A 10 39.82 -4.67 -5.60
CA ALA A 10 40.09 -3.79 -6.71
C ALA A 10 39.80 -2.32 -6.39
N GLY A 11 38.71 -2.05 -5.68
CA GLY A 11 38.35 -0.73 -5.21
C GLY A 11 39.36 -0.15 -4.21
N ALA A 12 39.79 -0.95 -3.23
CA ALA A 12 40.83 -0.54 -2.25
C ALA A 12 42.15 -0.20 -2.95
N ALA A 13 42.57 -1.03 -3.92
CA ALA A 13 43.79 -0.76 -4.69
C ALA A 13 43.66 0.52 -5.55
N ALA A 14 42.52 0.73 -6.19
CA ALA A 14 42.27 1.92 -7.00
C ALA A 14 42.27 3.21 -6.14
N ILE A 15 41.64 3.20 -4.95
CA ILE A 15 41.60 4.34 -4.03
C ILE A 15 43.00 4.66 -3.49
N ALA A 16 43.81 3.63 -3.18
CA ALA A 16 45.19 3.82 -2.75
C ALA A 16 46.09 4.44 -3.84
N ALA A 17 45.84 4.08 -5.12
CA ALA A 17 46.59 4.62 -6.25
C ALA A 17 46.15 6.04 -6.64
N THR A 18 44.86 6.33 -6.57
CA THR A 18 44.30 7.63 -6.95
C THR A 18 43.10 7.92 -6.03
N PRO A 19 43.22 8.83 -5.07
CA PRO A 19 42.07 9.21 -4.23
C PRO A 19 40.92 9.66 -5.10
N ALA A 20 39.74 9.11 -4.84
CA ALA A 20 38.54 9.50 -5.56
C ALA A 20 38.28 11.00 -5.36
N PRO A 21 38.00 11.77 -6.43
CA PRO A 21 37.62 13.17 -6.27
C PRO A 21 36.35 13.28 -5.43
N SER A 22 36.34 14.27 -4.53
CA SER A 22 35.10 14.63 -3.85
C SER A 22 34.09 15.12 -4.87
N VAL A 23 32.98 14.40 -4.99
CA VAL A 23 31.85 14.82 -5.84
C VAL A 23 30.85 15.53 -4.96
N THR A 24 30.58 16.80 -5.30
CA THR A 24 29.46 17.55 -4.70
C THR A 24 28.18 17.10 -5.36
N THR A 25 27.23 16.60 -4.58
CA THR A 25 25.87 16.28 -5.06
C THR A 25 24.91 17.40 -4.71
N ASP A 26 24.02 17.72 -5.66
CA ASP A 26 22.92 18.66 -5.45
C ASP A 26 21.64 17.90 -5.10
N GLY A 27 20.70 18.57 -4.46
CA GLY A 27 19.38 18.02 -4.14
C GLY A 27 18.62 17.56 -5.38
N ASP A 28 18.88 18.17 -6.53
CA ASP A 28 18.25 17.84 -7.81
C ASP A 28 18.97 16.77 -8.62
N ASP A 29 20.14 16.30 -8.18
CA ASP A 29 20.80 15.17 -8.83
C ASP A 29 20.00 13.89 -8.65
N VAL A 30 20.02 13.02 -9.69
CA VAL A 30 19.35 11.72 -9.64
C VAL A 30 20.11 10.79 -8.68
N ALA A 31 19.43 10.39 -7.60
CA ALA A 31 19.98 9.49 -6.60
C ALA A 31 19.68 8.02 -6.89
N ALA A 32 18.48 7.72 -7.42
CA ALA A 32 18.05 6.35 -7.70
C ALA A 32 16.93 6.29 -8.74
N ILE A 33 16.76 5.10 -9.35
CA ILE A 33 15.59 4.75 -10.15
C ILE A 33 14.95 3.53 -9.48
N LEU A 34 13.77 3.72 -8.86
CA LEU A 34 13.07 2.68 -8.13
C LEU A 34 11.92 2.14 -8.97
N PHE A 35 11.93 0.83 -9.23
CA PHE A 35 10.90 0.20 -10.06
C PHE A 35 9.67 -0.16 -9.24
N THR A 36 8.50 0.31 -9.71
CA THR A 36 7.20 -0.10 -9.16
C THR A 36 6.87 -1.52 -9.60
N SER A 37 6.19 -2.28 -8.75
CA SER A 37 5.73 -3.63 -9.10
C SER A 37 4.60 -3.67 -10.14
N GLY A 38 4.12 -2.51 -10.61
CA GLY A 38 3.09 -2.34 -11.62
C GLY A 38 1.89 -3.28 -11.45
N SER A 39 0.81 -2.82 -10.84
CA SER A 39 -0.41 -3.65 -10.70
C SER A 39 -1.10 -3.92 -12.05
N THR A 40 -0.71 -3.22 -13.11
CA THR A 40 -1.42 -3.17 -14.40
C THR A 40 -0.49 -3.21 -15.62
N GLY A 41 0.78 -3.66 -15.51
CA GLY A 41 1.64 -3.67 -16.68
C GLY A 41 3.16 -3.74 -16.40
N VAL A 42 3.93 -3.29 -17.40
CA VAL A 42 5.40 -3.23 -17.32
C VAL A 42 5.82 -2.31 -16.16
N PRO A 43 6.74 -2.75 -15.28
CA PRO A 43 7.25 -1.92 -14.20
C PRO A 43 7.76 -0.57 -14.69
N LYS A 44 7.49 0.49 -13.93
CA LYS A 44 7.93 1.84 -14.24
C LYS A 44 9.07 2.22 -13.29
N GLY A 45 10.15 2.78 -13.83
CA GLY A 45 11.24 3.30 -13.03
C GLY A 45 10.92 4.72 -12.55
N VAL A 46 10.68 4.88 -11.26
CA VAL A 46 10.44 6.19 -10.62
C VAL A 46 11.78 6.88 -10.42
N VAL A 47 11.93 8.11 -10.91
CA VAL A 47 13.17 8.88 -10.76
C VAL A 47 13.20 9.57 -9.39
N TYR A 48 14.08 9.09 -8.54
CA TYR A 48 14.36 9.69 -7.24
C TYR A 48 15.56 10.62 -7.31
N ARG A 49 15.40 11.83 -6.74
CA ARG A 49 16.48 12.79 -6.54
C ARG A 49 16.87 12.81 -5.07
N HIS A 50 18.05 13.33 -4.74
CA HIS A 50 18.51 13.42 -3.34
C HIS A 50 17.49 14.17 -2.47
N ARG A 51 16.89 15.25 -2.96
CA ARG A 51 15.86 16.00 -2.21
C ARG A 51 14.65 15.14 -1.80
N HIS A 52 14.25 14.15 -2.61
CA HIS A 52 13.12 13.28 -2.26
C HIS A 52 13.44 12.39 -1.06
N PHE A 53 14.65 11.82 -1.00
CA PHE A 53 15.09 11.03 0.14
C PHE A 53 15.24 11.89 1.41
N LEU A 54 15.82 13.08 1.29
CA LEU A 54 15.92 14.02 2.41
C LEU A 54 14.54 14.38 2.97
N ALA A 55 13.59 14.70 2.10
CA ALA A 55 12.21 14.96 2.51
C ALA A 55 11.53 13.75 3.15
N GLN A 56 11.79 12.54 2.66
CA GLN A 56 11.27 11.32 3.27
C GLN A 56 11.83 11.12 4.69
N ILE A 57 13.14 11.35 4.91
CA ILE A 57 13.76 11.25 6.24
C ILE A 57 13.05 12.17 7.24
N GLU A 58 12.82 13.43 6.86
CA GLU A 58 12.13 14.39 7.72
C GLU A 58 10.68 13.98 8.02
N LEU A 59 9.93 13.55 6.99
CA LEU A 59 8.55 13.08 7.16
C LEU A 59 8.46 11.80 8.00
N LEU A 60 9.39 10.87 7.84
CA LEU A 60 9.44 9.64 8.67
C LEU A 60 9.74 9.99 10.12
N ARG A 61 10.69 10.91 10.35
CA ARG A 61 11.04 11.38 11.70
C ARG A 61 9.83 12.00 12.40
N GLU A 62 9.12 12.89 11.72
CA GLU A 62 7.90 13.53 12.23
C GLU A 62 6.78 12.50 12.47
N ALA A 63 6.42 11.72 11.43
CA ALA A 63 5.27 10.82 11.45
C ALA A 63 5.35 9.73 12.52
N PHE A 64 6.56 9.24 12.81
CA PHE A 64 6.79 8.11 13.70
C PHE A 64 7.58 8.49 14.96
N ALA A 65 7.77 9.78 15.24
CA ALA A 65 8.53 10.30 16.37
C ALA A 65 9.88 9.59 16.54
N ILE A 66 10.65 9.48 15.44
CA ILE A 66 11.91 8.76 15.44
C ILE A 66 12.99 9.63 16.09
N ALA A 67 13.54 9.16 17.23
CA ALA A 67 14.71 9.73 17.87
C ALA A 67 15.95 8.88 17.55
N PRO A 68 17.14 9.50 17.46
CA PRO A 68 18.39 8.75 17.31
C PRO A 68 18.67 7.78 18.47
N GLY A 69 19.41 6.70 18.19
CA GLY A 69 19.87 5.73 19.20
C GLY A 69 19.00 4.47 19.31
N GLY A 70 17.90 4.36 18.54
CA GLY A 70 17.07 3.16 18.51
C GLY A 70 17.64 2.04 17.61
N VAL A 71 16.99 0.88 17.65
CA VAL A 71 17.32 -0.30 16.84
C VAL A 71 16.11 -0.68 15.99
N ASP A 72 16.22 -0.54 14.68
CA ASP A 72 15.16 -0.93 13.72
C ASP A 72 15.43 -2.30 13.10
N MET A 73 14.36 -3.04 12.85
CA MET A 73 14.39 -4.27 12.05
C MET A 73 13.54 -4.07 10.78
N PRO A 74 14.12 -3.51 9.71
CA PRO A 74 13.43 -3.34 8.44
C PRO A 74 13.43 -4.67 7.67
N THR A 75 12.31 -5.41 7.69
CA THR A 75 12.19 -6.69 6.98
C THR A 75 12.09 -6.55 5.45
N PHE A 76 12.08 -5.32 4.97
CA PHE A 76 12.33 -4.96 3.58
C PHE A 76 13.67 -4.21 3.49
N PRO A 77 14.77 -4.88 3.11
CA PRO A 77 16.13 -4.36 3.24
C PRO A 77 16.41 -2.96 2.68
N PRO A 78 15.77 -2.52 1.55
CA PRO A 78 15.96 -1.15 1.07
C PRO A 78 15.60 -0.07 2.10
N PHE A 79 14.75 -0.35 3.09
CA PHE A 79 14.41 0.63 4.13
C PHE A 79 15.50 0.81 5.17
N ALA A 80 16.39 -0.17 5.34
CA ALA A 80 17.60 -0.01 6.15
C ALA A 80 18.51 1.15 5.69
N LEU A 81 18.37 1.60 4.44
CA LEU A 81 19.13 2.73 3.91
C LEU A 81 18.75 4.07 4.58
N PHE A 82 17.56 4.16 5.19
CA PHE A 82 17.11 5.34 5.91
C PHE A 82 17.65 5.39 7.34
N ASP A 83 17.93 4.25 7.96
CA ASP A 83 18.28 4.15 9.38
C ASP A 83 19.51 4.97 9.78
N PRO A 84 20.63 4.96 9.03
CA PRO A 84 21.77 5.79 9.36
C PRO A 84 21.44 7.29 9.39
N ALA A 85 20.60 7.76 8.46
CA ALA A 85 20.17 9.16 8.41
C ALA A 85 19.16 9.51 9.52
N LEU A 86 18.43 8.51 10.02
CA LEU A 86 17.53 8.62 11.18
C LEU A 86 18.28 8.46 12.52
N GLY A 87 19.54 8.06 12.48
CA GLY A 87 20.36 7.79 13.68
C GLY A 87 20.03 6.46 14.33
N LEU A 88 19.55 5.48 13.56
CA LEU A 88 19.16 4.14 14.03
C LEU A 88 20.20 3.09 13.65
N ALA A 89 20.30 2.04 14.46
CA ALA A 89 20.99 0.81 14.09
C ALA A 89 20.00 -0.13 13.37
N SER A 90 20.43 -0.74 12.26
CA SER A 90 19.61 -1.69 11.49
C SER A 90 19.94 -3.13 11.83
N ILE A 91 18.95 -3.94 12.11
CA ILE A 91 19.08 -5.40 12.20
C ILE A 91 18.38 -6.01 10.98
N ILE A 92 19.16 -6.57 10.07
CA ILE A 92 18.62 -7.30 8.91
C ILE A 92 18.36 -8.75 9.33
N PRO A 93 17.09 -9.18 9.42
CA PRO A 93 16.77 -10.53 9.88
C PRO A 93 17.12 -11.60 8.85
N ASP A 94 17.44 -12.80 9.35
CA ASP A 94 17.66 -13.99 8.51
C ASP A 94 16.32 -14.53 7.98
N MET A 95 15.86 -13.93 6.88
CA MET A 95 14.63 -14.32 6.18
C MET A 95 14.72 -14.00 4.70
N ASP A 96 13.91 -14.66 3.88
CA ASP A 96 13.70 -14.27 2.49
C ASP A 96 12.72 -13.07 2.42
N PRO A 97 13.18 -11.84 2.16
CA PRO A 97 12.32 -10.66 2.12
C PRO A 97 11.30 -10.68 0.97
N THR A 98 11.49 -11.56 -0.01
CA THR A 98 10.53 -11.74 -1.12
C THR A 98 9.38 -12.66 -0.75
N ARG A 99 9.47 -13.38 0.38
CA ARG A 99 8.49 -14.35 0.86
C ARG A 99 8.17 -14.17 2.35
N PRO A 100 7.73 -12.98 2.77
CA PRO A 100 7.54 -12.66 4.18
C PRO A 100 6.53 -13.59 4.90
N ALA A 101 5.56 -14.14 4.18
CA ALA A 101 4.62 -15.13 4.72
C ALA A 101 5.26 -16.48 5.09
N ARG A 102 6.52 -16.72 4.70
CA ARG A 102 7.29 -17.94 5.01
C ARG A 102 8.41 -17.70 6.01
N ALA A 103 8.49 -16.50 6.59
CA ALA A 103 9.46 -16.21 7.62
C ALA A 103 9.25 -17.12 8.84
N ASP A 104 10.34 -17.54 9.47
CA ASP A 104 10.31 -18.25 10.72
C ASP A 104 10.07 -17.27 11.88
N PRO A 105 8.90 -17.26 12.51
CA PRO A 105 8.58 -16.29 13.55
C PRO A 105 9.46 -16.45 14.80
N ALA A 106 9.91 -17.67 15.13
CA ALA A 106 10.74 -17.90 16.30
C ALA A 106 12.10 -17.21 16.14
N ARG A 107 12.71 -17.28 14.94
CA ARG A 107 13.97 -16.59 14.63
C ARG A 107 13.81 -15.07 14.68
N LEU A 108 12.68 -14.54 14.20
CA LEU A 108 12.40 -13.11 14.26
C LEU A 108 12.25 -12.64 15.71
N VAL A 109 11.49 -13.35 16.53
CA VAL A 109 11.30 -13.05 17.96
C VAL A 109 12.64 -13.12 18.72
N GLU A 110 13.45 -14.14 18.45
CA GLU A 110 14.81 -14.27 19.02
C GLU A 110 15.68 -13.06 18.64
N ALA A 111 15.71 -12.68 17.36
CA ALA A 111 16.49 -11.54 16.90
C ALA A 111 15.99 -10.22 17.52
N ILE A 112 14.68 -10.00 17.60
CA ILE A 112 14.08 -8.83 18.27
C ILE A 112 14.55 -8.75 19.73
N SER A 113 14.46 -9.85 20.45
CA SER A 113 14.87 -9.90 21.87
C SER A 113 16.39 -9.73 22.04
N ARG A 114 17.19 -10.47 21.25
CA ARG A 114 18.65 -10.50 21.33
C ARG A 114 19.29 -9.15 21.07
N PHE A 115 18.77 -8.41 20.08
CA PHE A 115 19.34 -7.12 19.68
C PHE A 115 18.61 -5.92 20.28
N GLY A 116 17.60 -6.15 21.14
CA GLY A 116 16.83 -5.07 21.76
C GLY A 116 16.12 -4.20 20.72
N VAL A 117 15.58 -4.82 19.66
CA VAL A 117 14.88 -4.11 18.58
C VAL A 117 13.69 -3.37 19.17
N ASP A 118 13.62 -2.06 18.95
CA ASP A 118 12.52 -1.22 19.41
C ASP A 118 11.59 -0.78 18.29
N ARG A 119 12.01 -0.92 17.01
CA ARG A 119 11.20 -0.62 15.82
C ARG A 119 11.18 -1.81 14.89
N LEU A 120 10.03 -2.06 14.28
CA LEU A 120 9.84 -3.14 13.31
C LEU A 120 9.07 -2.61 12.10
N PHE A 121 9.63 -2.77 10.90
CA PHE A 121 8.90 -2.58 9.65
C PHE A 121 8.64 -3.92 8.98
N GLY A 122 7.39 -4.16 8.54
CA GLY A 122 7.06 -5.37 7.80
C GLY A 122 5.76 -5.28 7.01
N SER A 123 5.60 -6.23 6.07
CA SER A 123 4.36 -6.36 5.30
C SER A 123 3.22 -6.91 6.16
N PRO A 124 1.93 -6.74 5.76
CA PRO A 124 0.80 -7.37 6.44
C PRO A 124 0.90 -8.89 6.55
N ALA A 125 1.55 -9.54 5.57
CA ALA A 125 1.81 -10.98 5.59
C ALA A 125 2.76 -11.37 6.73
N LEU A 126 3.82 -10.60 6.96
CA LEU A 126 4.74 -10.83 8.08
C LEU A 126 4.06 -10.55 9.43
N MET A 127 3.27 -9.48 9.51
CA MET A 127 2.50 -9.17 10.72
C MET A 127 1.57 -10.32 11.11
N ARG A 128 0.94 -10.96 10.11
CA ARG A 128 0.12 -12.17 10.34
C ARG A 128 0.95 -13.32 10.91
N VAL A 129 2.13 -13.59 10.36
CA VAL A 129 3.05 -14.64 10.84
C VAL A 129 3.41 -14.44 12.31
N LEU A 130 3.76 -13.20 12.69
CA LEU A 130 4.08 -12.87 14.09
C LEU A 130 2.83 -12.94 15.00
N ALA A 131 1.69 -12.45 14.53
CA ALA A 131 0.42 -12.50 15.25
C ALA A 131 -0.06 -13.94 15.49
N ASP A 132 0.12 -14.83 14.50
CA ASP A 132 -0.24 -16.25 14.60
C ASP A 132 0.70 -17.02 15.54
N HIS A 133 1.97 -16.62 15.61
CA HIS A 133 2.94 -17.17 16.56
C HIS A 133 2.63 -16.80 18.00
N GLY A 134 2.16 -15.57 18.24
CA GLY A 134 1.61 -15.14 19.52
C GLY A 134 2.61 -14.88 20.63
N ALA A 135 3.93 -14.84 20.35
CA ALA A 135 4.95 -14.52 21.37
C ALA A 135 4.94 -13.01 21.70
N PRO A 136 5.04 -12.63 23.00
CA PRO A 136 5.17 -11.24 23.40
C PRO A 136 6.42 -10.57 22.81
N LEU A 137 6.31 -9.29 22.46
CA LEU A 137 7.38 -8.48 21.87
C LEU A 137 7.67 -7.24 22.75
N PRO A 138 8.19 -7.43 23.97
CA PRO A 138 8.24 -6.40 25.00
C PRO A 138 9.23 -5.26 24.70
N SER A 139 10.20 -5.46 23.83
CA SER A 139 11.16 -4.40 23.44
C SER A 139 10.60 -3.45 22.40
N LEU A 140 9.62 -3.88 21.59
CA LEU A 140 9.07 -3.05 20.50
C LEU A 140 8.29 -1.85 21.05
N ARG A 141 8.60 -0.68 20.54
CA ARG A 141 7.90 0.59 20.80
C ARG A 141 7.12 1.06 19.57
N ALA A 142 7.57 0.67 18.40
CA ALA A 142 6.98 1.07 17.14
C ALA A 142 6.92 -0.09 16.15
N VAL A 143 5.74 -0.37 15.60
CA VAL A 143 5.55 -1.31 14.50
C VAL A 143 4.92 -0.57 13.34
N THR A 144 5.50 -0.68 12.16
CA THR A 144 4.98 -0.10 10.93
C THR A 144 4.70 -1.19 9.90
N SER A 145 3.49 -1.22 9.35
CA SER A 145 3.12 -2.18 8.32
C SER A 145 2.56 -1.49 7.09
N ALA A 146 3.15 -1.79 5.92
CA ALA A 146 2.80 -1.16 4.65
C ALA A 146 2.82 -2.14 3.47
N GLY A 147 2.43 -1.63 2.29
CA GLY A 147 2.40 -2.36 1.03
C GLY A 147 1.02 -2.89 0.63
N ALA A 148 0.12 -3.06 1.59
CA ALA A 148 -1.30 -3.36 1.41
C ALA A 148 -2.06 -3.00 2.71
N PRO A 149 -3.41 -2.89 2.68
CA PRO A 149 -4.20 -2.75 3.89
C PRO A 149 -3.94 -3.90 4.86
N VAL A 150 -3.75 -3.57 6.15
CA VAL A 150 -3.56 -4.58 7.20
C VAL A 150 -4.94 -5.02 7.69
N PRO A 151 -5.25 -6.33 7.68
CA PRO A 151 -6.53 -6.82 8.19
C PRO A 151 -6.73 -6.43 9.67
N PRO A 152 -7.93 -5.98 10.07
CA PRO A 152 -8.19 -5.51 11.44
C PRO A 152 -7.88 -6.54 12.53
N ASP A 153 -8.11 -7.83 12.25
CA ASP A 153 -7.77 -8.94 13.15
C ASP A 153 -6.27 -9.07 13.39
N VAL A 154 -5.46 -8.81 12.35
CA VAL A 154 -4.00 -8.80 12.46
C VAL A 154 -3.52 -7.61 13.29
N VAL A 155 -4.10 -6.42 13.06
CA VAL A 155 -3.79 -5.24 13.87
C VAL A 155 -4.07 -5.49 15.35
N ALA A 156 -5.26 -5.97 15.68
CA ALA A 156 -5.67 -6.24 17.06
C ALA A 156 -4.74 -7.28 17.74
N ARG A 157 -4.44 -8.38 17.06
CA ARG A 157 -3.54 -9.42 17.59
C ARG A 157 -2.10 -8.93 17.73
N MET A 158 -1.55 -8.23 16.74
CA MET A 158 -0.23 -7.64 16.87
C MET A 158 -0.14 -6.71 18.05
N ARG A 159 -1.13 -5.82 18.23
CA ARG A 159 -1.17 -4.89 19.35
C ARG A 159 -1.21 -5.60 20.72
N SER A 160 -1.86 -6.76 20.82
CA SER A 160 -1.86 -7.54 22.06
C SER A 160 -0.49 -8.15 22.43
N LEU A 161 0.45 -8.23 21.47
CA LEU A 161 1.82 -8.70 21.71
C LEU A 161 2.78 -7.58 22.11
N LEU A 162 2.37 -6.32 21.93
CA LEU A 162 3.18 -5.13 22.17
C LEU A 162 2.92 -4.55 23.57
N PRO A 163 3.87 -3.78 24.13
CA PRO A 163 3.61 -2.93 25.29
C PRO A 163 2.42 -1.99 25.07
N ALA A 164 1.72 -1.64 26.14
CA ALA A 164 0.50 -0.81 26.08
C ALA A 164 0.73 0.59 25.48
N ASP A 165 1.94 1.12 25.61
CA ASP A 165 2.38 2.42 25.08
C ASP A 165 2.99 2.33 23.66
N ALA A 166 3.23 1.11 23.16
CA ALA A 166 3.76 0.91 21.82
C ALA A 166 2.72 1.25 20.75
N GLY A 167 3.18 1.88 19.67
CA GLY A 167 2.34 2.22 18.52
C GLY A 167 2.41 1.17 17.41
N PHE A 168 1.29 1.00 16.71
CA PHE A 168 1.21 0.24 15.47
C PHE A 168 0.69 1.17 14.37
N TRP A 169 1.46 1.40 13.32
CA TRP A 169 1.11 2.35 12.26
C TRP A 169 0.97 1.69 10.90
N THR A 170 0.02 2.20 10.11
CA THR A 170 -0.14 1.84 8.70
C THR A 170 -0.02 3.09 7.84
N PRO A 171 1.14 3.33 7.20
CA PRO A 171 1.31 4.42 6.26
C PRO A 171 0.66 4.11 4.91
N TYR A 172 0.06 5.15 4.32
CA TYR A 172 -0.43 5.17 2.95
C TYR A 172 0.52 5.95 2.05
N GLY A 173 0.75 5.44 0.85
CA GLY A 173 1.59 6.07 -0.16
C GLY A 173 1.89 5.13 -1.32
N ALA A 174 2.66 5.59 -2.26
CA ALA A 174 3.16 4.84 -3.40
C ALA A 174 4.66 5.14 -3.61
N THR A 175 5.35 4.33 -4.41
CA THR A 175 6.77 4.59 -4.74
C THR A 175 6.98 6.02 -5.25
N GLU A 176 6.01 6.58 -5.94
CA GLU A 176 6.04 7.92 -6.50
C GLU A 176 5.87 9.06 -5.46
N CYS A 177 5.34 8.72 -4.27
CA CYS A 177 5.12 9.66 -3.17
C CYS A 177 4.81 8.88 -1.87
N LEU A 178 5.73 8.87 -0.92
CA LEU A 178 5.53 8.23 0.38
C LEU A 178 6.37 8.90 1.48
N PRO A 179 5.89 8.86 2.74
CA PRO A 179 4.51 8.59 3.13
C PRO A 179 3.56 9.75 2.78
N VAL A 180 2.31 9.45 2.43
CA VAL A 180 1.27 10.47 2.15
C VAL A 180 0.44 10.74 3.38
N ALA A 181 -0.10 9.70 3.99
CA ALA A 181 -0.90 9.73 5.20
C ALA A 181 -0.52 8.56 6.11
N VAL A 182 -0.83 8.67 7.39
CA VAL A 182 -0.54 7.63 8.38
C VAL A 182 -1.73 7.51 9.34
N ILE A 183 -2.07 6.27 9.68
CA ILE A 183 -3.05 5.98 10.73
C ILE A 183 -2.45 5.07 11.79
N GLU A 184 -2.73 5.37 13.05
CA GLU A 184 -2.35 4.51 14.18
C GLU A 184 -3.42 3.42 14.39
N GLY A 185 -3.01 2.24 14.85
CA GLY A 185 -3.85 1.05 14.96
C GLY A 185 -5.11 1.23 15.81
N ARG A 186 -5.06 2.02 16.89
CA ARG A 186 -6.26 2.33 17.70
C ARG A 186 -7.27 3.15 16.90
N ALA A 187 -6.78 4.14 16.16
CA ALA A 187 -7.64 4.94 15.27
C ALA A 187 -8.20 4.09 14.13
N LEU A 188 -7.40 3.16 13.59
CA LEU A 188 -7.85 2.20 12.58
C LEU A 188 -8.96 1.29 13.11
N GLU A 189 -8.85 0.82 14.36
CA GLU A 189 -9.90 0.03 15.02
C GLU A 189 -11.22 0.79 15.15
N THR A 190 -11.17 2.10 15.46
CA THR A 190 -12.40 2.93 15.56
C THR A 190 -13.11 3.11 14.22
N THR A 191 -12.39 3.01 13.11
CA THR A 191 -12.95 3.14 11.75
C THR A 191 -13.44 1.81 11.16
N ARG A 192 -13.20 0.70 11.84
CA ARG A 192 -13.50 -0.66 11.38
C ARG A 192 -14.96 -0.83 10.96
N THR A 193 -15.89 -0.40 11.80
CA THR A 193 -17.34 -0.53 11.53
C THR A 193 -17.74 0.21 10.25
N ALA A 194 -17.18 1.41 10.02
CA ALA A 194 -17.44 2.16 8.80
C ALA A 194 -16.86 1.45 7.58
N THR A 195 -15.63 0.91 7.67
CA THR A 195 -15.00 0.10 6.61
C THR A 195 -15.87 -1.13 6.27
N GLU A 196 -16.31 -1.87 7.28
CA GLU A 196 -17.19 -3.05 7.14
C GLU A 196 -18.60 -2.69 6.64
N SER A 197 -18.96 -1.40 6.67
CA SER A 197 -20.21 -0.83 6.14
C SER A 197 -20.03 -0.13 4.78
N GLY A 198 -18.90 -0.30 4.13
CA GLY A 198 -18.69 0.15 2.76
C GLY A 198 -18.09 1.55 2.59
N ALA A 199 -17.56 2.16 3.65
CA ALA A 199 -16.94 3.48 3.57
C ALA A 199 -15.57 3.48 2.85
N GLY A 200 -14.97 2.32 2.62
CA GLY A 200 -13.58 2.18 2.21
C GLY A 200 -12.65 1.96 3.41
N THR A 201 -11.34 2.03 3.19
CA THR A 201 -10.32 1.86 4.24
C THR A 201 -9.79 3.22 4.66
N CYS A 202 -9.95 3.59 5.94
CA CYS A 202 -9.37 4.82 6.47
C CYS A 202 -7.84 4.70 6.49
N VAL A 203 -7.14 5.66 5.89
CA VAL A 203 -5.67 5.73 5.86
C VAL A 203 -5.12 6.88 6.70
N GLY A 204 -5.97 7.49 7.51
CA GLY A 204 -5.60 8.55 8.44
C GLY A 204 -5.62 9.94 7.83
N ARG A 205 -4.84 10.84 8.42
CA ARG A 205 -4.70 12.22 7.93
C ARG A 205 -3.43 12.34 7.08
N PRO A 206 -3.45 13.16 6.03
CA PRO A 206 -2.22 13.53 5.33
C PRO A 206 -1.19 14.10 6.30
N LEU A 207 0.09 13.82 6.05
CA LEU A 207 1.18 14.47 6.76
C LEU A 207 1.22 15.97 6.42
N SER A 208 1.69 16.79 7.35
CA SER A 208 1.61 18.25 7.27
C SER A 208 2.26 18.86 6.01
N ALA A 209 3.33 18.24 5.49
CA ALA A 209 4.02 18.69 4.28
C ALA A 209 3.31 18.27 2.97
N ASN A 210 2.28 17.43 3.04
CA ASN A 210 1.56 16.93 1.86
C ASN A 210 0.23 17.68 1.67
N CYS A 211 0.06 18.23 0.48
CA CYS A 211 -1.22 18.76 0.02
C CYS A 211 -1.94 17.67 -0.77
N VAL A 212 -2.93 17.04 -0.14
CA VAL A 212 -3.76 15.99 -0.76
C VAL A 212 -5.08 16.61 -1.19
N ARG A 213 -5.48 16.37 -2.45
CA ARG A 213 -6.74 16.85 -3.02
C ARG A 213 -7.44 15.72 -3.77
N ILE A 214 -8.76 15.77 -3.78
CA ILE A 214 -9.59 14.80 -4.50
C ILE A 214 -10.12 15.48 -5.76
N ILE A 215 -9.91 14.85 -6.91
CA ILE A 215 -10.38 15.39 -8.19
C ILE A 215 -11.33 14.41 -8.89
N ALA A 216 -12.12 14.91 -9.83
CA ALA A 216 -12.95 14.08 -10.69
C ALA A 216 -12.12 13.01 -11.39
N ILE A 217 -12.64 11.79 -11.44
CA ILE A 217 -11.93 10.64 -12.05
C ILE A 217 -11.82 10.85 -13.55
N SER A 218 -10.59 10.81 -14.09
CA SER A 218 -10.31 10.84 -15.52
C SER A 218 -9.33 9.74 -15.90
N ASP A 219 -9.56 9.06 -17.02
CA ASP A 219 -8.61 8.10 -17.58
C ASP A 219 -7.61 8.79 -18.52
N ASP A 220 -7.86 10.03 -18.91
CA ASP A 220 -6.97 10.88 -19.69
C ASP A 220 -5.92 11.60 -18.83
N GLY A 221 -4.85 12.10 -19.47
CA GLY A 221 -3.89 12.98 -18.85
C GLY A 221 -4.50 14.34 -18.54
N ILE A 222 -4.06 14.95 -17.44
CA ILE A 222 -4.36 16.32 -17.06
C ILE A 222 -3.03 17.06 -17.02
N ASP A 223 -2.79 17.92 -17.99
CA ASP A 223 -1.48 18.55 -18.15
C ASP A 223 -1.28 19.73 -17.19
N ASP A 224 -2.35 20.46 -16.87
CA ASP A 224 -2.34 21.61 -15.98
C ASP A 224 -3.43 21.53 -14.91
N TRP A 225 -3.12 22.02 -13.72
CA TRP A 225 -4.03 21.96 -12.56
C TRP A 225 -5.35 22.72 -12.79
N HIS A 226 -5.35 23.79 -13.59
CA HIS A 226 -6.58 24.51 -13.91
C HIS A 226 -7.62 23.69 -14.68
N SER A 227 -7.19 22.58 -15.28
CA SER A 227 -8.07 21.62 -15.95
C SER A 227 -8.58 20.51 -15.02
N ALA A 228 -8.09 20.44 -13.78
CA ALA A 228 -8.54 19.49 -12.78
C ALA A 228 -9.82 20.02 -12.10
N VAL A 229 -10.81 19.14 -11.91
CA VAL A 229 -12.05 19.47 -11.20
C VAL A 229 -11.93 18.92 -9.79
N GLU A 230 -11.72 19.77 -8.81
CA GLU A 230 -11.71 19.36 -7.39
C GLU A 230 -13.12 19.01 -6.93
N LEU A 231 -13.21 17.95 -6.12
CA LEU A 231 -14.47 17.46 -5.56
C LEU A 231 -14.65 17.92 -4.12
N ALA A 232 -15.92 18.00 -3.71
CA ALA A 232 -16.27 18.35 -2.35
C ALA A 232 -15.98 17.20 -1.36
N GLU A 233 -15.96 17.54 -0.08
CA GLU A 233 -15.86 16.59 1.02
C GLU A 233 -16.95 15.50 0.94
N GLY A 234 -16.56 14.24 1.13
CA GLY A 234 -17.44 13.07 1.01
C GLY A 234 -17.60 12.53 -0.41
N GLU A 235 -17.18 13.25 -1.43
CA GLU A 235 -17.27 12.77 -2.83
C GLU A 235 -16.05 11.92 -3.20
N ILE A 236 -16.30 10.72 -3.74
CA ILE A 236 -15.24 9.80 -4.16
C ILE A 236 -14.68 10.25 -5.50
N GLY A 237 -13.39 10.54 -5.54
CA GLY A 237 -12.64 10.91 -6.73
C GLY A 237 -11.24 10.34 -6.75
N GLU A 238 -10.41 10.81 -7.67
CA GLU A 238 -9.01 10.42 -7.78
C GLU A 238 -8.17 11.17 -6.73
N ILE A 239 -7.37 10.43 -5.96
CA ILE A 239 -6.47 11.00 -4.96
C ILE A 239 -5.26 11.60 -5.68
N THR A 240 -4.98 12.86 -5.40
CA THR A 240 -3.79 13.57 -5.88
C THR A 240 -2.98 14.11 -4.72
N VAL A 241 -1.66 14.17 -4.89
CA VAL A 241 -0.72 14.60 -3.86
C VAL A 241 0.30 15.56 -4.44
N ALA A 242 0.50 16.68 -3.77
CA ALA A 242 1.65 17.55 -3.95
C ALA A 242 2.42 17.62 -2.62
N GLY A 243 3.74 17.62 -2.67
CA GLY A 243 4.57 17.66 -1.49
C GLY A 243 6.03 17.36 -1.80
N PRO A 244 6.92 17.49 -0.83
CA PRO A 244 8.37 17.42 -1.06
C PRO A 244 8.85 16.00 -1.42
N THR A 245 8.06 14.94 -1.15
CA THR A 245 8.37 13.56 -1.51
C THR A 245 7.81 13.15 -2.87
N VAL A 246 7.05 14.03 -3.53
CA VAL A 246 6.49 13.74 -4.86
C VAL A 246 7.60 13.74 -5.90
N THR A 247 7.81 12.59 -6.55
CA THR A 247 8.79 12.43 -7.62
C THR A 247 8.32 13.08 -8.92
N ASP A 248 9.27 13.52 -9.76
CA ASP A 248 8.95 14.33 -10.93
C ASP A 248 8.48 13.50 -12.13
N ALA A 249 9.08 12.31 -12.36
CA ALA A 249 8.90 11.57 -13.59
C ALA A 249 9.16 10.06 -13.47
N TYR A 250 8.74 9.34 -14.49
CA TYR A 250 9.16 7.96 -14.76
C TYR A 250 10.29 7.96 -15.80
N PHE A 251 11.35 7.21 -15.53
CA PHE A 251 12.53 7.11 -16.38
C PHE A 251 12.20 6.54 -17.76
N GLY A 252 12.47 7.31 -18.79
CA GLY A 252 12.24 6.91 -20.18
C GLY A 252 10.76 6.64 -20.54
N ARG A 253 9.80 7.18 -19.76
CA ARG A 253 8.37 6.95 -19.95
C ARG A 253 7.57 8.27 -19.96
N PRO A 254 7.74 9.13 -20.97
CA PRO A 254 7.11 10.46 -21.01
C PRO A 254 5.59 10.39 -20.94
N GLU A 255 4.96 9.46 -21.67
CA GLU A 255 3.50 9.31 -21.66
C GLU A 255 2.98 8.84 -20.29
N ALA A 256 3.64 7.88 -19.64
CA ALA A 256 3.26 7.47 -18.30
C ALA A 256 3.44 8.63 -17.29
N THR A 257 4.46 9.46 -17.48
CA THR A 257 4.67 10.67 -16.68
C THR A 257 3.52 11.66 -16.89
N ARG A 258 3.14 11.96 -18.13
CA ARG A 258 2.04 12.86 -18.47
C ARG A 258 0.71 12.40 -17.86
N LEU A 259 0.43 11.08 -17.89
CA LEU A 259 -0.79 10.52 -17.30
C LEU A 259 -0.83 10.60 -15.76
N ALA A 260 0.34 10.65 -15.10
CA ALA A 260 0.45 10.57 -13.64
C ALA A 260 0.82 11.90 -12.96
N LYS A 261 1.26 12.91 -13.72
CA LYS A 261 1.79 14.16 -13.16
C LYS A 261 1.06 15.35 -13.77
N ILE A 262 0.50 16.20 -12.90
CA ILE A 262 -0.15 17.45 -13.26
C ILE A 262 0.81 18.59 -12.91
N ARG A 263 0.94 19.56 -13.79
CA ARG A 263 1.73 20.78 -13.54
C ARG A 263 0.84 21.81 -12.88
N GLU A 264 1.25 22.34 -11.75
CA GLU A 264 0.53 23.36 -11.04
C GLU A 264 1.37 24.63 -10.94
N PRO A 265 1.03 25.68 -11.70
CA PRO A 265 1.69 26.98 -11.59
C PRO A 265 1.43 27.59 -10.21
N MET A 266 2.49 28.02 -9.54
CA MET A 266 2.41 28.67 -8.22
C MET A 266 2.54 30.19 -8.36
N PRO A 267 2.01 30.99 -7.41
CA PRO A 267 2.03 32.44 -7.45
C PRO A 267 3.44 33.07 -7.51
N ASP A 268 4.45 32.38 -7.02
CA ASP A 268 5.85 32.79 -7.04
C ASP A 268 6.58 32.46 -8.35
N GLY A 269 5.86 31.90 -9.33
CA GLY A 269 6.35 31.54 -10.66
C GLY A 269 6.99 30.18 -10.81
N HIS A 270 7.18 29.40 -9.72
CA HIS A 270 7.63 28.03 -9.86
C HIS A 270 6.46 27.10 -10.26
N VAL A 271 6.77 25.90 -10.76
CA VAL A 271 5.79 24.88 -11.11
C VAL A 271 5.92 23.74 -10.14
N ARG A 272 4.85 23.50 -9.38
CA ARG A 272 4.73 22.35 -8.48
C ARG A 272 4.21 21.14 -9.27
N ILE A 273 4.72 19.95 -8.96
CA ILE A 273 4.22 18.72 -9.53
C ILE A 273 3.20 18.10 -8.57
N VAL A 274 2.02 17.80 -9.10
CA VAL A 274 0.96 17.08 -8.39
C VAL A 274 0.89 15.68 -8.95
N HIS A 275 1.07 14.67 -8.08
CA HIS A 275 1.01 13.27 -8.47
C HIS A 275 -0.41 12.73 -8.37
N ARG A 276 -0.88 12.09 -9.42
CA ARG A 276 -2.10 11.28 -9.45
C ARG A 276 -1.75 9.89 -8.96
N MET A 277 -2.24 9.52 -7.77
CA MET A 277 -1.90 8.26 -7.10
C MET A 277 -2.38 7.01 -7.87
N GLY A 278 -3.31 7.18 -8.81
CA GLY A 278 -4.01 6.07 -9.44
C GLY A 278 -4.93 5.33 -8.47
N ASP A 279 -5.22 5.95 -7.35
CA ASP A 279 -6.12 5.53 -6.29
C ASP A 279 -7.34 6.43 -6.25
N VAL A 280 -8.46 5.90 -5.76
CA VAL A 280 -9.68 6.67 -5.53
C VAL A 280 -10.02 6.69 -4.05
N GLY A 281 -10.60 7.81 -3.63
CA GLY A 281 -10.94 8.02 -2.22
C GLY A 281 -11.62 9.36 -1.99
N TYR A 282 -11.81 9.71 -0.75
CA TYR A 282 -12.46 10.96 -0.32
C TYR A 282 -11.96 11.40 1.05
N PHE A 283 -12.22 12.66 1.41
CA PHE A 283 -12.06 13.15 2.78
C PHE A 283 -13.39 13.10 3.53
N ASP A 284 -13.36 12.63 4.77
CA ASP A 284 -14.49 12.77 5.67
C ASP A 284 -14.45 14.13 6.41
N ARG A 285 -15.54 14.41 7.17
CA ARG A 285 -15.71 15.66 7.94
C ARG A 285 -14.65 15.89 9.02
N ASP A 286 -13.93 14.84 9.39
CA ASP A 286 -12.81 14.94 10.33
C ASP A 286 -11.47 15.17 9.60
N GLY A 287 -11.47 15.33 8.27
CA GLY A 287 -10.28 15.49 7.45
C GLY A 287 -9.42 14.21 7.35
N ARG A 288 -10.02 13.03 7.57
CA ARG A 288 -9.38 11.75 7.36
C ARG A 288 -9.56 11.32 5.91
N LEU A 289 -8.49 10.81 5.31
CA LEU A 289 -8.50 10.25 3.96
C LEU A 289 -8.99 8.81 4.00
N TRP A 290 -9.97 8.50 3.16
CA TRP A 290 -10.51 7.17 2.96
C TRP A 290 -10.14 6.65 1.58
N PHE A 291 -9.45 5.53 1.55
CA PHE A 291 -9.05 4.84 0.33
C PHE A 291 -10.17 3.88 -0.12
N CYS A 292 -10.69 4.09 -1.33
CA CYS A 292 -11.78 3.30 -1.90
C CYS A 292 -11.30 2.23 -2.90
N GLY A 293 -10.01 2.24 -3.26
CA GLY A 293 -9.41 1.25 -4.16
C GLY A 293 -8.59 1.88 -5.29
N ARG A 294 -8.07 1.03 -6.16
CA ARG A 294 -7.34 1.49 -7.36
C ARG A 294 -8.31 1.99 -8.43
N LYS A 295 -8.01 3.15 -9.04
CA LYS A 295 -8.79 3.71 -10.14
C LYS A 295 -9.05 2.70 -11.27
N GLY A 296 -8.01 1.99 -11.70
CA GLY A 296 -8.10 0.99 -12.77
C GLY A 296 -8.83 -0.32 -12.39
N GLN A 297 -9.20 -0.49 -11.12
CA GLN A 297 -9.90 -1.69 -10.63
C GLN A 297 -11.37 -1.42 -10.28
N ARG A 298 -11.84 -0.19 -10.49
CA ARG A 298 -13.25 0.14 -10.33
C ARG A 298 -14.13 -0.66 -11.30
N VAL A 299 -15.31 -1.05 -10.87
CA VAL A 299 -16.28 -1.76 -11.70
C VAL A 299 -17.39 -0.78 -12.10
N GLN A 300 -17.44 -0.48 -13.40
CA GLN A 300 -18.35 0.50 -13.97
C GLN A 300 -19.60 -0.21 -14.52
N THR A 301 -20.68 -0.14 -13.77
CA THR A 301 -21.99 -0.73 -14.13
C THR A 301 -22.94 0.32 -14.68
N GLU A 302 -24.07 -0.10 -15.24
CA GLU A 302 -25.14 0.82 -15.66
C GLU A 302 -25.76 1.61 -14.50
N ALA A 303 -25.72 1.05 -13.27
CA ALA A 303 -26.26 1.68 -12.07
C ALA A 303 -25.27 2.61 -11.35
N GLY A 304 -23.99 2.63 -11.81
CA GLY A 304 -22.93 3.42 -11.20
C GLY A 304 -21.63 2.64 -11.03
N THR A 305 -20.68 3.25 -10.36
CA THR A 305 -19.33 2.68 -10.17
C THR A 305 -19.21 2.05 -8.78
N LEU A 306 -18.69 0.82 -8.75
CA LEU A 306 -18.33 0.11 -7.52
C LEU A 306 -16.82 0.14 -7.32
N TYR A 307 -16.40 0.41 -6.09
CA TYR A 307 -15.00 0.48 -5.68
C TYR A 307 -14.63 -0.71 -4.79
N THR A 308 -13.46 -1.28 -5.01
CA THR A 308 -13.05 -2.54 -4.38
C THR A 308 -13.04 -2.48 -2.86
N GLU A 309 -12.47 -1.41 -2.29
CA GLU A 309 -12.40 -1.24 -0.82
C GLU A 309 -13.73 -0.83 -0.18
N CYS A 310 -14.69 -0.37 -0.97
CA CYS A 310 -16.06 -0.15 -0.47
C CYS A 310 -16.93 -1.41 -0.49
N VAL A 311 -16.54 -2.42 -1.28
CA VAL A 311 -17.32 -3.65 -1.45
C VAL A 311 -16.74 -4.81 -0.64
N GLU A 312 -15.46 -5.09 -0.80
CA GLU A 312 -14.82 -6.31 -0.30
C GLU A 312 -14.83 -6.44 1.24
N PRO A 313 -14.56 -5.39 2.03
CA PRO A 313 -14.60 -5.48 3.48
C PRO A 313 -15.95 -5.91 4.05
N VAL A 314 -17.05 -5.58 3.36
CA VAL A 314 -18.41 -6.00 3.76
C VAL A 314 -18.51 -7.52 3.84
N PHE A 315 -17.89 -8.24 2.91
CA PHE A 315 -17.96 -9.68 2.80
C PHE A 315 -16.81 -10.39 3.52
N ASN A 316 -15.65 -9.73 3.67
CA ASN A 316 -14.48 -10.29 4.35
C ASN A 316 -14.71 -10.50 5.86
N ARG A 317 -15.77 -9.92 6.44
CA ARG A 317 -16.16 -10.19 7.84
C ARG A 317 -16.79 -11.56 8.06
N HIS A 318 -17.15 -12.28 6.98
CA HIS A 318 -17.74 -13.61 7.11
C HIS A 318 -16.68 -14.64 7.55
N PRO A 319 -16.92 -15.47 8.59
CA PRO A 319 -15.90 -16.34 9.18
C PRO A 319 -15.35 -17.41 8.23
N ASP A 320 -16.14 -17.87 7.26
CA ASP A 320 -15.71 -18.84 6.26
C ASP A 320 -14.97 -18.23 5.07
N VAL A 321 -14.86 -16.90 4.98
CA VAL A 321 -14.20 -16.18 3.90
C VAL A 321 -12.76 -15.86 4.27
N ALA A 322 -11.82 -16.32 3.44
CA ALA A 322 -10.41 -15.93 3.56
C ALA A 322 -10.17 -14.54 2.96
N ARG A 323 -10.77 -14.28 1.80
CA ARG A 323 -10.75 -12.97 1.11
C ARG A 323 -11.78 -12.93 -0.01
N THR A 324 -12.14 -11.71 -0.42
CA THR A 324 -12.96 -11.48 -1.60
C THR A 324 -12.26 -10.57 -2.62
N ALA A 325 -12.71 -10.60 -3.85
CA ALA A 325 -12.27 -9.70 -4.91
C ALA A 325 -13.44 -9.32 -5.82
N LEU A 326 -13.73 -8.02 -5.90
CA LEU A 326 -14.67 -7.48 -6.85
C LEU A 326 -14.01 -7.38 -8.23
N VAL A 327 -14.64 -7.92 -9.25
CA VAL A 327 -14.22 -7.80 -10.65
C VAL A 327 -15.40 -7.47 -11.55
N GLY A 328 -15.15 -6.74 -12.65
CA GLY A 328 -16.14 -6.45 -13.68
C GLY A 328 -16.02 -7.43 -14.83
N VAL A 329 -17.14 -7.94 -15.32
CA VAL A 329 -17.24 -8.77 -16.53
C VAL A 329 -18.03 -8.00 -17.61
N GLY A 330 -17.48 -7.89 -18.81
CA GLY A 330 -18.06 -7.13 -19.92
C GLY A 330 -17.45 -5.73 -20.10
N PRO A 331 -18.01 -4.91 -21.01
CA PRO A 331 -17.45 -3.61 -21.35
C PRO A 331 -17.62 -2.57 -20.23
N ALA A 332 -16.66 -1.66 -20.11
CA ALA A 332 -16.74 -0.55 -19.16
C ALA A 332 -18.03 0.25 -19.32
N GLY A 333 -18.62 0.69 -18.24
CA GLY A 333 -19.92 1.38 -18.18
C GLY A 333 -21.13 0.43 -18.13
N ARG A 334 -20.96 -0.85 -18.48
CA ARG A 334 -22.01 -1.90 -18.44
C ARG A 334 -21.50 -3.22 -17.89
N GLN A 335 -20.49 -3.17 -17.04
CA GLN A 335 -19.90 -4.37 -16.44
C GLN A 335 -20.89 -5.05 -15.51
N LEU A 336 -20.96 -6.38 -15.58
CA LEU A 336 -21.57 -7.20 -14.53
C LEU A 336 -20.60 -7.25 -13.34
N PRO A 337 -21.00 -6.77 -12.16
CA PRO A 337 -20.17 -6.90 -10.96
C PRO A 337 -20.19 -8.34 -10.44
N VAL A 338 -19.02 -8.93 -10.29
CA VAL A 338 -18.81 -10.29 -9.80
C VAL A 338 -17.94 -10.26 -8.56
N LEU A 339 -18.44 -10.81 -7.45
CA LEU A 339 -17.66 -11.04 -6.26
C LEU A 339 -17.02 -12.43 -6.34
N CYS A 340 -15.72 -12.47 -6.54
CA CYS A 340 -14.95 -13.70 -6.36
C CYS A 340 -14.70 -13.92 -4.88
N VAL A 341 -14.87 -15.16 -4.40
CA VAL A 341 -14.75 -15.52 -2.99
C VAL A 341 -13.75 -16.68 -2.84
N GLU A 342 -12.72 -16.48 -2.03
CA GLU A 342 -11.83 -17.54 -1.56
C GLU A 342 -12.23 -17.90 -0.13
N LEU A 343 -12.46 -19.18 0.11
CA LEU A 343 -12.85 -19.68 1.42
C LEU A 343 -11.63 -20.08 2.26
N THR A 344 -11.75 -19.97 3.59
CA THR A 344 -10.70 -20.36 4.55
C THR A 344 -10.31 -21.85 4.41
N GLN A 345 -11.26 -22.68 3.97
CA GLN A 345 -11.04 -24.11 3.72
C GLN A 345 -12.01 -24.63 2.65
N ARG A 346 -11.70 -25.79 2.09
CA ARG A 346 -12.60 -26.44 1.11
C ARG A 346 -13.94 -26.75 1.75
N ARG A 347 -15.03 -26.42 1.06
CA ARG A 347 -16.41 -26.65 1.51
C ARG A 347 -17.16 -27.51 0.48
N SER A 348 -18.10 -28.33 0.95
CA SER A 348 -19.02 -29.08 0.10
C SER A 348 -19.93 -28.15 -0.70
N ARG A 349 -20.60 -28.67 -1.74
CA ARG A 349 -21.57 -27.90 -2.55
C ARG A 349 -22.69 -27.30 -1.67
N HIS A 350 -23.23 -28.09 -0.74
CA HIS A 350 -24.28 -27.62 0.18
C HIS A 350 -23.80 -26.49 1.08
N GLN A 351 -22.61 -26.63 1.69
CA GLN A 351 -22.02 -25.58 2.50
C GLN A 351 -21.75 -24.30 1.70
N ARG A 352 -21.27 -24.42 0.46
CA ARG A 352 -21.06 -23.25 -0.41
C ARG A 352 -22.36 -22.53 -0.78
N ASN A 353 -23.47 -23.26 -0.95
CA ASN A 353 -24.76 -22.64 -1.19
C ASN A 353 -25.23 -21.86 0.03
N ARG A 354 -25.12 -22.42 1.24
CA ARG A 354 -25.42 -21.72 2.51
C ARG A 354 -24.56 -20.46 2.65
N ILE A 355 -23.24 -20.56 2.46
CA ILE A 355 -22.34 -19.40 2.54
C ILE A 355 -22.73 -18.33 1.50
N ARG A 356 -23.13 -18.73 0.28
CA ARG A 356 -23.61 -17.78 -0.74
C ARG A 356 -24.84 -17.02 -0.26
N GLU A 357 -25.82 -17.69 0.35
CA GLU A 357 -27.02 -17.06 0.91
C GLU A 357 -26.67 -16.10 2.03
N GLU A 358 -25.78 -16.51 2.95
CA GLU A 358 -25.29 -15.68 4.04
C GLU A 358 -24.54 -14.43 3.52
N LEU A 359 -23.69 -14.56 2.49
CA LEU A 359 -22.99 -13.44 1.88
C LEU A 359 -23.96 -12.50 1.15
N LEU A 360 -24.95 -13.01 0.43
CA LEU A 360 -25.99 -12.18 -0.20
C LEU A 360 -26.81 -11.40 0.84
N ALA A 361 -27.13 -12.05 1.95
CA ALA A 361 -27.82 -11.40 3.08
C ALA A 361 -26.96 -10.29 3.70
N LEU A 362 -25.65 -10.52 3.88
CA LEU A 362 -24.71 -9.50 4.33
C LEU A 362 -24.66 -8.31 3.37
N GLY A 363 -24.50 -8.59 2.08
CA GLY A 363 -24.41 -7.56 1.06
C GLY A 363 -25.69 -6.73 0.93
N SER A 364 -26.87 -7.32 1.16
CA SER A 364 -28.15 -6.61 1.09
C SER A 364 -28.35 -5.56 2.19
N GLN A 365 -27.61 -5.66 3.30
CA GLN A 365 -27.69 -4.73 4.43
C GLN A 365 -26.88 -3.44 4.21
N VAL A 366 -26.00 -3.41 3.21
CA VAL A 366 -25.12 -2.28 2.93
C VAL A 366 -25.45 -1.68 1.56
N PRO A 367 -25.82 -0.38 1.48
CA PRO A 367 -26.30 0.23 0.23
C PRO A 367 -25.39 0.00 -0.98
N VAL A 368 -24.06 0.14 -0.82
CA VAL A 368 -23.11 0.00 -1.93
C VAL A 368 -23.03 -1.43 -2.49
N THR A 369 -23.39 -2.44 -1.69
CA THR A 369 -23.38 -3.87 -2.08
C THR A 369 -24.74 -4.46 -2.32
N ALA A 370 -25.84 -3.71 -2.00
CA ALA A 370 -27.20 -4.19 -2.07
C ALA A 370 -27.64 -4.70 -3.46
N GLY A 371 -27.00 -4.17 -4.53
CA GLY A 371 -27.24 -4.60 -5.91
C GLY A 371 -26.42 -5.83 -6.36
N LEU A 372 -25.46 -6.28 -5.59
CA LEU A 372 -24.56 -7.36 -5.99
C LEU A 372 -25.25 -8.73 -5.85
N ARG A 373 -25.30 -9.50 -6.95
CA ARG A 373 -25.99 -10.80 -7.01
C ARG A 373 -25.08 -11.94 -7.44
N THR A 374 -24.00 -11.66 -8.13
CA THR A 374 -23.14 -12.68 -8.73
C THR A 374 -21.93 -12.95 -7.84
N LEU A 375 -21.89 -14.15 -7.24
CA LEU A 375 -20.79 -14.63 -6.42
C LEU A 375 -20.20 -15.91 -7.03
N LEU A 376 -18.86 -15.96 -7.16
CA LEU A 376 -18.13 -17.11 -7.68
C LEU A 376 -17.09 -17.58 -6.67
N PHE A 377 -17.10 -18.83 -6.27
CA PHE A 377 -16.09 -19.42 -5.39
C PHE A 377 -14.86 -19.85 -6.18
N HIS A 378 -13.70 -19.26 -5.86
CA HIS A 378 -12.41 -19.60 -6.48
C HIS A 378 -11.58 -20.46 -5.53
N PRO A 379 -10.86 -21.48 -6.03
CA PRO A 379 -10.10 -22.41 -5.19
C PRO A 379 -8.88 -21.80 -4.48
N GLY A 380 -8.34 -20.69 -5.01
CA GLY A 380 -7.19 -19.95 -4.48
C GLY A 380 -6.87 -18.80 -5.40
N PHE A 381 -6.84 -17.54 -4.87
CA PHE A 381 -6.64 -16.36 -5.69
C PHE A 381 -5.23 -16.30 -6.28
N PRO A 382 -5.08 -15.80 -7.53
CA PRO A 382 -3.78 -15.43 -8.07
C PRO A 382 -3.24 -14.23 -7.29
N LEU A 383 -2.15 -14.42 -6.57
CA LEU A 383 -1.50 -13.38 -5.78
C LEU A 383 -0.17 -12.97 -6.41
N ASP A 384 0.22 -11.72 -6.23
CA ASP A 384 1.58 -11.27 -6.55
C ASP A 384 2.59 -11.99 -5.64
N ILE A 385 3.56 -12.64 -6.27
CA ILE A 385 4.57 -13.48 -5.61
C ILE A 385 5.40 -12.66 -4.60
N ARG A 386 5.65 -11.37 -4.88
CA ARG A 386 6.53 -10.52 -4.07
C ARG A 386 5.91 -10.08 -2.74
N HIS A 387 4.61 -9.81 -2.73
CA HIS A 387 3.94 -9.24 -1.55
C HIS A 387 2.94 -10.22 -0.93
N ASN A 388 2.57 -11.30 -1.62
CA ASN A 388 1.53 -12.28 -1.26
C ASN A 388 0.20 -11.63 -0.79
N ALA A 389 0.00 -10.37 -1.15
CA ALA A 389 -1.11 -9.53 -0.73
C ALA A 389 -1.91 -8.94 -1.89
N LYS A 390 -1.24 -8.65 -3.03
CA LYS A 390 -1.92 -8.05 -4.19
C LYS A 390 -2.61 -9.09 -5.03
N ILE A 391 -3.93 -8.98 -5.14
CA ILE A 391 -4.77 -9.90 -5.93
C ILE A 391 -4.63 -9.58 -7.42
N GLY A 392 -4.40 -10.62 -8.24
CA GLY A 392 -4.37 -10.53 -9.70
C GLY A 392 -5.77 -10.41 -10.29
N ARG A 393 -6.42 -9.25 -10.15
CA ARG A 393 -7.82 -9.01 -10.50
C ARG A 393 -8.12 -9.24 -11.98
N GLU A 394 -7.20 -8.89 -12.87
CA GLU A 394 -7.37 -9.15 -14.32
C GLU A 394 -7.46 -10.64 -14.63
N THR A 395 -6.68 -11.46 -13.92
CA THR A 395 -6.74 -12.91 -14.05
C THR A 395 -8.05 -13.47 -13.50
N LEU A 396 -8.54 -12.92 -12.36
CA LEU A 396 -9.84 -13.27 -11.82
C LEU A 396 -10.98 -12.82 -12.72
N ALA A 397 -10.93 -11.63 -13.32
CA ALA A 397 -11.93 -11.15 -14.26
C ALA A 397 -12.05 -12.08 -15.49
N ARG A 398 -10.89 -12.45 -16.08
CA ARG A 398 -10.88 -13.43 -17.19
C ARG A 398 -11.41 -14.81 -16.78
N TRP A 399 -11.11 -15.25 -15.59
CA TRP A 399 -11.65 -16.50 -15.05
C TRP A 399 -13.17 -16.40 -14.82
N ALA A 400 -13.66 -15.31 -14.24
CA ALA A 400 -15.08 -15.07 -14.03
C ALA A 400 -15.86 -15.01 -15.36
N THR A 401 -15.32 -14.32 -16.38
CA THR A 401 -15.89 -14.28 -17.73
C THR A 401 -16.09 -15.68 -18.31
N ARG A 402 -15.06 -16.52 -18.25
CA ARG A 402 -15.17 -17.92 -18.72
C ARG A 402 -16.16 -18.75 -17.92
N THR A 403 -16.17 -18.57 -16.59
CA THR A 403 -17.05 -19.34 -15.69
C THR A 403 -18.52 -19.01 -15.88
N LEU A 404 -18.82 -17.76 -16.26
CA LEU A 404 -20.19 -17.29 -16.54
C LEU A 404 -20.64 -17.56 -18.00
N GLY A 405 -19.75 -18.07 -18.85
CA GLY A 405 -20.06 -18.30 -20.27
C GLY A 405 -20.16 -17.02 -21.10
N HIS A 406 -19.68 -15.91 -20.60
CA HIS A 406 -19.52 -14.66 -21.35
C HIS A 406 -18.17 -14.70 -22.07
N ALA A 407 -18.18 -15.12 -23.35
CA ALA A 407 -17.01 -15.11 -24.23
C ALA A 407 -16.96 -13.81 -25.04
#